data_2d78ef965b7c82490bf34c0110731d0f
#
_entry.id   2d78ef965b7c82490bf34c0110731d0f
#
_cell.length_a   1.000
_cell.length_b   1.000
_cell.length_c   1.000
_cell.angle_alpha   90.00
_cell.angle_beta   90.00
_cell.angle_gamma   90.00
#
_symmetry.space_group_name_H-M   'P 1'
#
loop_
_entity.id
_entity.type
_entity.pdbx_description
1 polymer ?
#
loop_
_entity_poly.entity_id
_entity_poly.type
_entity_poly.pdbx_seq_one_letter_code
_entity_poly.pdbx_strand_id
1 'polypeptide(L)'
;MLLEDQDFNFFLQLFHNIMPHVDILYAKLQKKDIDSVHIKGSIQQFQQDIQKIRNSLHSLVNQSSEGASQPKRRRLLSPDVHERIATEVCDTILQHTMERFCFTSHLVSATLLQADRFEQYTVAFPEDALSRTLKAYPVLNGSKLKTELSLIYCKEEFRTCCGAVDLLQLFKENNLEEVFSETVTLLKILITTPMTTAEAERCFSTLKRVKTFLRNSMTQERLNALAMLSMEKRMVTEIIDFNQKVIEKFASQKQRRAKLIFK
;
A
#
# COMPACT_ATOMS: atom_id res chain seq x y z
N MET A 1 -6.08 -24.03 -32.72
CA MET A 1 -4.71 -23.76 -32.21
C MET A 1 -4.75 -23.69 -30.70
N LEU A 2 -4.09 -22.72 -29.98
CA LEU A 2 -4.12 -22.69 -28.50
C LEU A 2 -5.50 -22.41 -27.90
N LEU A 3 -6.32 -21.60 -28.58
CA LEU A 3 -7.70 -21.28 -28.13
C LEU A 3 -8.71 -22.43 -28.29
N GLU A 4 -8.34 -23.50 -28.93
CA GLU A 4 -9.16 -24.73 -29.08
C GLU A 4 -8.77 -25.78 -28.03
N ASP A 5 -7.72 -25.53 -27.25
CA ASP A 5 -7.24 -26.41 -26.19
C ASP A 5 -8.06 -26.17 -24.92
N GLN A 6 -8.77 -27.18 -24.44
CA GLN A 6 -9.62 -27.09 -23.25
C GLN A 6 -8.83 -26.78 -21.97
N ASP A 7 -7.66 -27.43 -21.83
CA ASP A 7 -6.80 -27.19 -20.66
C ASP A 7 -6.35 -25.72 -20.62
N PHE A 8 -5.95 -25.19 -21.80
CA PHE A 8 -5.57 -23.79 -21.93
C PHE A 8 -6.73 -22.84 -21.60
N ASN A 9 -7.93 -23.11 -22.14
CA ASN A 9 -9.10 -22.27 -21.88
C ASN A 9 -9.51 -22.26 -20.41
N PHE A 10 -9.46 -23.42 -19.75
CA PHE A 10 -9.75 -23.52 -18.32
C PHE A 10 -8.80 -22.64 -17.50
N PHE A 11 -7.47 -22.75 -17.71
CA PHE A 11 -6.51 -21.95 -16.99
C PHE A 11 -6.56 -20.48 -17.37
N LEU A 12 -6.85 -20.15 -18.63
CA LEU A 12 -7.06 -18.77 -19.05
C LEU A 12 -8.24 -18.13 -18.29
N GLN A 13 -9.34 -18.85 -18.15
CA GLN A 13 -10.51 -18.39 -17.40
C GLN A 13 -10.22 -18.26 -15.90
N LEU A 14 -9.48 -19.21 -15.33
CA LEU A 14 -9.03 -19.14 -13.94
C LEU A 14 -8.21 -17.86 -13.69
N PHE A 15 -7.18 -17.62 -14.52
CA PHE A 15 -6.36 -16.44 -14.39
C PHE A 15 -7.12 -15.15 -14.73
N HIS A 16 -8.07 -15.19 -15.66
CA HIS A 16 -8.95 -14.05 -15.91
C HIS A 16 -9.76 -13.64 -14.67
N ASN A 17 -10.15 -14.59 -13.85
CA ASN A 17 -10.85 -14.31 -12.59
C ASN A 17 -9.90 -13.84 -11.48
N ILE A 18 -8.66 -14.31 -11.45
CA ILE A 18 -7.68 -13.96 -10.41
C ILE A 18 -7.03 -12.59 -10.66
N MET A 19 -6.59 -12.32 -11.88
CA MET A 19 -5.75 -11.16 -12.22
C MET A 19 -6.36 -9.80 -11.86
N PRO A 20 -7.68 -9.54 -12.03
CA PRO A 20 -8.27 -8.26 -11.61
C PRO A 20 -8.06 -7.96 -10.13
N HIS A 21 -8.12 -8.96 -9.26
CA HIS A 21 -7.88 -8.81 -7.83
C HIS A 21 -6.41 -8.51 -7.52
N VAL A 22 -5.49 -9.14 -8.26
CA VAL A 22 -4.04 -8.86 -8.18
C VAL A 22 -3.75 -7.43 -8.61
N ASP A 23 -4.33 -6.98 -9.72
CA ASP A 23 -4.15 -5.63 -10.26
C ASP A 23 -4.69 -4.57 -9.29
N ILE A 24 -5.85 -4.81 -8.68
CA ILE A 24 -6.44 -3.92 -7.68
C ILE A 24 -5.53 -3.82 -6.45
N LEU A 25 -5.05 -4.94 -5.93
CA LEU A 25 -4.11 -4.94 -4.79
C LEU A 25 -2.83 -4.20 -5.16
N TYR A 26 -2.25 -4.51 -6.33
CA TYR A 26 -1.01 -3.88 -6.80
C TYR A 26 -1.17 -2.37 -6.96
N ALA A 27 -2.27 -1.92 -7.59
CA ALA A 27 -2.57 -0.50 -7.75
C ALA A 27 -2.72 0.23 -6.39
N LYS A 28 -3.33 -0.44 -5.40
CA LYS A 28 -3.44 0.10 -4.04
C LYS A 28 -2.08 0.20 -3.36
N LEU A 29 -1.25 -0.85 -3.45
CA LEU A 29 0.08 -0.88 -2.83
C LEU A 29 1.08 0.09 -3.47
N GLN A 30 0.81 0.57 -4.69
CA GLN A 30 1.64 1.55 -5.40
C GLN A 30 1.25 3.01 -5.13
N LYS A 31 0.17 3.28 -4.41
CA LYS A 31 -0.21 4.66 -4.09
C LYS A 31 0.86 5.32 -3.22
N LYS A 32 1.06 6.64 -3.39
CA LYS A 32 2.01 7.42 -2.59
C LYS A 32 1.51 7.65 -1.16
N ASP A 33 0.21 7.89 -1.05
CA ASP A 33 -0.46 8.26 0.21
C ASP A 33 -1.11 7.01 0.84
N ILE A 34 -0.31 5.93 0.95
CA ILE A 34 -0.79 4.68 1.53
C ILE A 34 -0.29 4.55 2.97
N ASP A 35 -1.20 4.28 3.87
CA ASP A 35 -0.91 3.99 5.26
C ASP A 35 -1.15 2.51 5.63
N SER A 36 -0.70 2.14 6.82
CA SER A 36 -0.78 0.79 7.33
C SER A 36 -2.21 0.28 7.52
N VAL A 37 -3.15 1.17 7.82
CA VAL A 37 -4.57 0.86 8.00
C VAL A 37 -5.16 0.43 6.65
N HIS A 38 -4.89 1.22 5.64
CA HIS A 38 -5.38 0.99 4.27
C HIS A 38 -4.80 -0.29 3.65
N ILE A 39 -3.50 -0.55 3.87
CA ILE A 39 -2.83 -1.77 3.38
C ILE A 39 -3.45 -3.01 4.00
N LYS A 40 -3.64 -3.02 5.31
CA LYS A 40 -4.19 -4.19 6.01
C LYS A 40 -5.56 -4.56 5.47
N GLY A 41 -6.46 -3.60 5.34
CA GLY A 41 -7.79 -3.81 4.76
C GLY A 41 -7.72 -4.33 3.32
N SER A 42 -6.80 -3.79 2.50
CA SER A 42 -6.63 -4.21 1.11
C SER A 42 -6.11 -5.64 0.97
N ILE A 43 -5.18 -6.06 1.85
CA ILE A 43 -4.68 -7.44 1.87
C ILE A 43 -5.78 -8.41 2.31
N GLN A 44 -6.53 -8.07 3.36
CA GLN A 44 -7.64 -8.90 3.83
C GLN A 44 -8.73 -9.07 2.76
N GLN A 45 -9.09 -7.98 2.06
CA GLN A 45 -10.03 -8.04 0.95
C GLN A 45 -9.53 -8.95 -0.17
N PHE A 46 -8.27 -8.81 -0.57
CA PHE A 46 -7.65 -9.67 -1.59
C PHE A 46 -7.70 -11.15 -1.20
N GLN A 47 -7.34 -11.48 0.04
CA GLN A 47 -7.41 -12.86 0.54
C GLN A 47 -8.83 -13.42 0.49
N GLN A 48 -9.83 -12.62 0.88
CA GLN A 48 -11.24 -13.02 0.81
C GLN A 48 -11.69 -13.27 -0.63
N ASP A 49 -11.26 -12.44 -1.57
CA ASP A 49 -11.65 -12.56 -2.97
C ASP A 49 -11.01 -13.79 -3.63
N ILE A 50 -9.73 -14.06 -3.38
CA ILE A 50 -9.09 -15.33 -3.82
C ILE A 50 -9.75 -16.55 -3.18
N GLN A 51 -10.12 -16.46 -1.89
CA GLN A 51 -10.85 -17.55 -1.22
C GLN A 51 -12.23 -17.80 -1.84
N LYS A 52 -12.94 -16.76 -2.28
CA LYS A 52 -14.21 -16.91 -3.02
C LYS A 52 -14.00 -17.63 -4.35
N ILE A 53 -12.96 -17.25 -5.11
CA ILE A 53 -12.61 -17.93 -6.37
C ILE A 53 -12.31 -19.39 -6.08
N ARG A 54 -11.48 -19.68 -5.08
CA ARG A 54 -11.16 -21.05 -4.65
C ARG A 54 -12.42 -21.87 -4.35
N ASN A 55 -13.37 -21.30 -3.64
CA ASN A 55 -14.62 -21.99 -3.27
C ASN A 55 -15.57 -22.18 -4.48
N SER A 56 -15.41 -21.42 -5.55
CA SER A 56 -16.22 -21.51 -6.76
C SER A 56 -15.61 -22.37 -7.88
N LEU A 57 -14.43 -22.99 -7.66
CA LEU A 57 -13.71 -23.78 -8.67
C LEU A 57 -14.54 -24.92 -9.23
N HIS A 58 -15.30 -25.61 -8.40
CA HIS A 58 -16.16 -26.71 -8.83
C HIS A 58 -17.18 -26.27 -9.91
N SER A 59 -17.75 -25.08 -9.79
CA SER A 59 -18.65 -24.51 -10.81
C SER A 59 -17.94 -24.13 -12.10
N LEU A 60 -16.69 -23.67 -12.02
CA LEU A 60 -15.87 -23.35 -13.19
C LEU A 60 -15.49 -24.59 -13.99
N VAL A 61 -15.14 -25.68 -13.32
CA VAL A 61 -14.83 -26.98 -13.94
C VAL A 61 -16.02 -27.52 -14.70
N ASN A 62 -17.23 -27.46 -14.12
CA ASN A 62 -18.46 -27.94 -14.73
C ASN A 62 -18.84 -27.13 -15.99
N GLN A 63 -18.68 -25.80 -15.99
CA GLN A 63 -18.93 -24.92 -17.12
C GLN A 63 -17.96 -25.18 -18.29
N SER A 64 -16.71 -25.53 -17.98
CA SER A 64 -15.70 -25.82 -19.02
C SER A 64 -15.91 -27.16 -19.72
N SER A 65 -16.66 -28.08 -19.11
CA SER A 65 -16.94 -29.42 -19.66
C SER A 65 -18.15 -29.48 -20.59
N GLU A 66 -19.06 -28.50 -20.56
CA GLU A 66 -20.30 -28.53 -21.37
C GLU A 66 -20.12 -28.08 -22.84
N GLY A 67 -18.95 -27.60 -23.26
CA GLY A 67 -18.71 -26.97 -24.57
C GLY A 67 -17.95 -27.79 -25.61
N ALA A 68 -17.58 -29.03 -25.38
CA ALA A 68 -16.55 -29.71 -26.16
C ALA A 68 -17.03 -30.89 -27.02
N SER A 69 -17.03 -30.69 -28.33
CA SER A 69 -16.92 -31.77 -29.32
C SER A 69 -15.43 -32.18 -29.42
N GLN A 70 -15.12 -33.45 -29.13
CA GLN A 70 -13.77 -33.97 -29.00
C GLN A 70 -12.95 -33.98 -30.31
N PRO A 71 -11.72 -33.43 -30.30
CA PRO A 71 -10.66 -33.84 -31.21
C PRO A 71 -9.81 -34.96 -30.59
N LYS A 72 -9.69 -36.08 -31.27
CA LYS A 72 -9.16 -37.39 -30.83
C LYS A 72 -7.64 -37.48 -30.57
N ARG A 73 -6.87 -36.43 -30.21
CA ARG A 73 -5.39 -36.54 -30.25
C ARG A 73 -4.56 -36.01 -29.13
N ARG A 74 -5.15 -35.42 -28.07
CA ARG A 74 -4.41 -35.06 -26.88
C ARG A 74 -5.04 -35.67 -25.64
N ARG A 75 -4.20 -36.13 -24.69
CA ARG A 75 -4.63 -36.50 -23.35
C ARG A 75 -5.01 -35.23 -22.62
N LEU A 76 -6.28 -34.89 -22.59
CA LEU A 76 -6.83 -33.80 -21.77
C LEU A 76 -6.72 -34.20 -20.31
N LEU A 77 -6.47 -33.23 -19.46
CA LEU A 77 -6.52 -33.40 -18.03
C LEU A 77 -7.97 -33.73 -17.60
N SER A 78 -8.13 -34.60 -16.62
CA SER A 78 -9.46 -34.85 -16.09
C SER A 78 -9.98 -33.64 -15.31
N PRO A 79 -11.32 -33.44 -15.21
CA PRO A 79 -11.91 -32.37 -14.39
C PRO A 79 -11.35 -32.30 -12.96
N ASP A 80 -11.13 -33.43 -12.33
CA ASP A 80 -10.55 -33.55 -10.99
C ASP A 80 -9.11 -33.01 -10.93
N VAL A 81 -8.34 -33.20 -12.00
CA VAL A 81 -6.97 -32.67 -12.09
C VAL A 81 -7.00 -31.17 -12.28
N HIS A 82 -7.91 -30.62 -13.09
CA HIS A 82 -8.11 -29.19 -13.23
C HIS A 82 -8.45 -28.53 -11.88
N GLU A 83 -9.42 -29.07 -11.15
CA GLU A 83 -9.83 -28.57 -9.85
C GLU A 83 -8.69 -28.61 -8.85
N ARG A 84 -7.92 -29.71 -8.81
CA ARG A 84 -6.76 -29.84 -7.94
C ARG A 84 -5.69 -28.80 -8.23
N ILE A 85 -5.31 -28.62 -9.50
CA ILE A 85 -4.29 -27.64 -9.89
C ILE A 85 -4.78 -26.21 -9.60
N ALA A 86 -6.05 -25.91 -9.91
CA ALA A 86 -6.62 -24.59 -9.64
C ALA A 86 -6.67 -24.29 -8.14
N THR A 87 -6.99 -25.28 -7.31
CA THR A 87 -6.95 -25.19 -5.85
C THR A 87 -5.53 -24.92 -5.36
N GLU A 88 -4.55 -25.65 -5.86
CA GLU A 88 -3.14 -25.46 -5.52
C GLU A 88 -2.63 -24.06 -5.90
N VAL A 89 -3.05 -23.54 -7.05
CA VAL A 89 -2.75 -22.15 -7.46
C VAL A 89 -3.33 -21.15 -6.47
N CYS A 90 -4.61 -21.28 -6.12
CA CYS A 90 -5.24 -20.37 -5.16
C CYS A 90 -4.57 -20.48 -3.76
N ASP A 91 -4.30 -21.69 -3.28
CA ASP A 91 -3.65 -21.93 -1.99
C ASP A 91 -2.24 -21.36 -1.98
N THR A 92 -1.49 -21.51 -3.06
CA THR A 92 -0.15 -20.92 -3.21
C THR A 92 -0.20 -19.38 -3.16
N ILE A 93 -1.16 -18.75 -3.86
CA ILE A 93 -1.36 -17.30 -3.82
C ILE A 93 -1.68 -16.83 -2.39
N LEU A 94 -2.59 -17.52 -1.72
CA LEU A 94 -2.97 -17.20 -0.34
C LEU A 94 -1.79 -17.36 0.62
N GLN A 95 -1.05 -18.48 0.53
CA GLN A 95 0.13 -18.74 1.34
C GLN A 95 1.21 -17.67 1.13
N HIS A 96 1.60 -17.40 -0.11
CA HIS A 96 2.60 -16.36 -0.41
C HIS A 96 2.15 -14.97 0.02
N THR A 97 0.86 -14.67 -0.06
CA THR A 97 0.32 -13.42 0.46
C THR A 97 0.48 -13.36 1.98
N MET A 98 0.18 -14.43 2.70
CA MET A 98 0.37 -14.49 4.16
C MET A 98 1.85 -14.37 4.55
N GLU A 99 2.73 -15.10 3.88
CA GLU A 99 4.18 -15.06 4.14
C GLU A 99 4.78 -13.68 3.85
N ARG A 100 4.45 -13.10 2.69
CA ARG A 100 4.96 -11.78 2.27
C ARG A 100 4.51 -10.66 3.19
N PHE A 101 3.31 -10.76 3.73
CA PHE A 101 2.71 -9.74 4.60
C PHE A 101 2.64 -10.18 6.07
N CYS A 102 3.45 -11.17 6.50
CA CYS A 102 3.52 -11.62 7.90
C CYS A 102 3.95 -10.49 8.86
N PHE A 103 4.73 -9.50 8.38
CA PHE A 103 5.09 -8.31 9.14
C PHE A 103 3.86 -7.45 9.50
N THR A 104 2.72 -7.64 8.84
CA THR A 104 1.47 -6.95 9.20
C THR A 104 0.94 -7.36 10.58
N SER A 105 1.53 -8.36 11.22
CA SER A 105 1.28 -8.63 12.65
C SER A 105 1.66 -7.45 13.54
N HIS A 106 2.66 -6.65 13.15
CA HIS A 106 2.99 -5.38 13.80
C HIS A 106 1.91 -4.31 13.58
N LEU A 107 1.05 -4.49 12.58
CA LEU A 107 -0.05 -3.59 12.25
C LEU A 107 -1.34 -3.86 13.05
N VAL A 108 -1.26 -4.65 14.11
CA VAL A 108 -2.38 -4.73 15.06
C VAL A 108 -2.74 -3.34 15.58
N SER A 109 -1.72 -2.48 15.75
CA SER A 109 -1.90 -1.07 16.09
C SER A 109 -2.77 -0.31 15.09
N ALA A 110 -2.66 -0.63 13.80
CA ALA A 110 -3.49 -0.01 12.76
C ALA A 110 -4.98 -0.36 12.90
N THR A 111 -5.32 -1.50 13.54
CA THR A 111 -6.71 -1.86 13.77
C THR A 111 -7.40 -0.95 14.77
N LEU A 112 -6.64 -0.34 15.69
CA LEU A 112 -7.16 0.63 16.66
C LEU A 112 -7.68 1.91 15.99
N LEU A 113 -7.24 2.19 14.76
CA LEU A 113 -7.54 3.41 14.01
C LEU A 113 -8.37 3.13 12.73
N GLN A 114 -8.96 1.93 12.63
CA GLN A 114 -9.88 1.59 11.53
C GLN A 114 -11.27 2.15 11.84
N ALA A 115 -11.66 3.22 11.13
CA ALA A 115 -12.90 3.93 11.37
C ALA A 115 -14.16 3.06 11.21
N ASP A 116 -14.16 2.10 10.30
CA ASP A 116 -15.22 1.11 10.10
C ASP A 116 -15.47 0.20 11.32
N ARG A 117 -14.53 0.16 12.27
CA ARG A 117 -14.63 -0.62 13.51
C ARG A 117 -14.96 0.21 14.74
N PHE A 118 -14.96 1.54 14.65
CA PHE A 118 -15.15 2.41 15.81
C PHE A 118 -16.47 2.15 16.51
N GLU A 119 -17.53 1.87 15.77
CA GLU A 119 -18.83 1.53 16.36
C GLU A 119 -18.78 0.26 17.20
N GLN A 120 -18.10 -0.78 16.72
CA GLN A 120 -17.89 -2.02 17.49
C GLN A 120 -17.03 -1.76 18.73
N TYR A 121 -16.01 -0.90 18.61
CA TYR A 121 -15.07 -0.59 19.69
C TYR A 121 -15.70 0.33 20.76
N THR A 122 -16.81 1.02 20.44
CA THR A 122 -17.60 1.75 21.42
C THR A 122 -18.28 0.78 22.39
N VAL A 123 -18.72 -0.38 21.91
CA VAL A 123 -19.39 -1.41 22.72
C VAL A 123 -18.38 -2.32 23.43
N ALA A 124 -17.32 -2.73 22.70
CA ALA A 124 -16.28 -3.62 23.21
C ALA A 124 -14.90 -3.09 22.82
N PHE A 125 -14.24 -2.44 23.79
CA PHE A 125 -12.91 -1.85 23.55
C PHE A 125 -11.89 -2.95 23.20
N PRO A 126 -11.01 -2.75 22.19
CA PRO A 126 -10.06 -3.76 21.71
C PRO A 126 -8.81 -3.87 22.60
N GLU A 127 -8.97 -4.38 23.81
CA GLU A 127 -7.89 -4.48 24.84
C GLU A 127 -6.67 -5.29 24.35
N ASP A 128 -6.90 -6.39 23.62
CA ASP A 128 -5.80 -7.20 23.06
C ASP A 128 -4.96 -6.40 22.06
N ALA A 129 -5.63 -5.67 21.17
CA ALA A 129 -4.95 -4.82 20.21
C ALA A 129 -4.16 -3.68 20.89
N LEU A 130 -4.72 -3.07 21.94
CA LEU A 130 -4.03 -2.07 22.73
C LEU A 130 -2.80 -2.67 23.42
N SER A 131 -2.96 -3.79 24.11
CA SER A 131 -1.86 -4.48 24.82
C SER A 131 -0.71 -4.83 23.88
N ARG A 132 -1.01 -5.37 22.70
CA ARG A 132 -0.02 -5.68 21.66
C ARG A 132 0.65 -4.43 21.10
N THR A 133 -0.09 -3.34 20.96
CA THR A 133 0.44 -2.05 20.52
C THR A 133 1.43 -1.48 21.52
N LEU A 134 1.09 -1.50 22.80
CA LEU A 134 1.97 -1.02 23.87
C LEU A 134 3.23 -1.87 24.02
N LYS A 135 3.12 -3.19 23.79
CA LYS A 135 4.28 -4.08 23.75
C LYS A 135 5.21 -3.76 22.57
N ALA A 136 4.65 -3.42 21.42
CA ALA A 136 5.42 -3.06 20.22
C ALA A 136 6.03 -1.64 20.33
N TYR A 137 5.32 -0.72 20.95
CA TYR A 137 5.69 0.70 21.08
C TYR A 137 5.68 1.16 22.54
N PRO A 138 6.72 0.82 23.34
CA PRO A 138 6.79 1.15 24.76
C PRO A 138 6.83 2.65 25.07
N VAL A 139 7.05 3.49 24.07
CA VAL A 139 7.05 4.96 24.19
C VAL A 139 5.65 5.52 24.48
N LEU A 140 4.59 4.77 24.19
CA LEU A 140 3.20 5.21 24.36
C LEU A 140 2.72 5.01 25.79
N ASN A 141 2.02 6.01 26.33
CA ASN A 141 1.33 5.90 27.61
C ASN A 141 -0.02 5.16 27.42
N GLY A 142 -0.09 3.92 27.90
CA GLY A 142 -1.25 3.04 27.67
C GLY A 142 -2.56 3.56 28.25
N SER A 143 -2.53 4.13 29.46
CA SER A 143 -3.74 4.65 30.10
C SER A 143 -4.30 5.86 29.35
N LYS A 144 -3.42 6.77 28.97
CA LYS A 144 -3.78 7.96 28.21
C LYS A 144 -4.27 7.59 26.81
N LEU A 145 -3.55 6.72 26.08
CA LEU A 145 -3.95 6.24 24.76
C LEU A 145 -5.31 5.55 24.80
N LYS A 146 -5.59 4.72 25.79
CA LYS A 146 -6.90 4.07 25.96
C LYS A 146 -8.03 5.10 26.10
N THR A 147 -7.82 6.13 26.93
CA THR A 147 -8.80 7.19 27.13
C THR A 147 -9.03 7.97 25.84
N GLU A 148 -7.97 8.36 25.16
CA GLU A 148 -8.04 9.09 23.89
C GLU A 148 -8.79 8.28 22.81
N LEU A 149 -8.45 7.00 22.65
CA LEU A 149 -9.13 6.10 21.68
C LEU A 149 -10.61 5.93 22.02
N SER A 150 -10.96 5.78 23.31
CA SER A 150 -12.37 5.67 23.71
C SER A 150 -13.17 6.93 23.33
N LEU A 151 -12.59 8.12 23.46
CA LEU A 151 -13.20 9.37 23.04
C LEU A 151 -13.37 9.44 21.51
N ILE A 152 -12.37 8.97 20.77
CA ILE A 152 -12.40 8.94 19.29
C ILE A 152 -13.51 8.00 18.81
N TYR A 153 -13.64 6.82 19.38
CA TYR A 153 -14.66 5.84 18.97
C TYR A 153 -16.09 6.34 19.18
N CYS A 154 -16.31 7.18 20.20
CA CYS A 154 -17.63 7.74 20.50
C CYS A 154 -18.09 8.85 19.57
N LYS A 155 -17.15 9.51 18.82
CA LYS A 155 -17.47 10.66 17.99
C LYS A 155 -17.65 10.29 16.52
N GLU A 156 -18.78 10.66 15.94
CA GLU A 156 -19.11 10.38 14.54
C GLU A 156 -18.15 11.06 13.54
N GLU A 157 -17.67 12.25 13.89
CA GLU A 157 -16.74 13.02 13.04
C GLU A 157 -15.47 12.24 12.66
N PHE A 158 -15.00 11.36 13.56
CA PHE A 158 -13.80 10.54 13.31
C PHE A 158 -14.10 9.27 12.49
N ARG A 159 -15.36 8.87 12.37
CA ARG A 159 -15.79 7.69 11.59
C ARG A 159 -15.71 7.91 10.07
N THR A 160 -15.65 9.17 9.64
CA THR A 160 -15.54 9.52 8.21
C THR A 160 -14.13 9.45 7.65
N CYS A 161 -13.11 9.32 8.52
CA CYS A 161 -11.71 9.27 8.13
C CYS A 161 -11.39 7.95 7.43
N CYS A 162 -10.79 8.03 6.24
CA CYS A 162 -10.44 6.84 5.45
C CYS A 162 -9.09 6.20 5.85
N GLY A 163 -8.39 6.70 6.88
CA GLY A 163 -7.10 6.16 7.32
C GLY A 163 -6.37 7.05 8.31
N ALA A 164 -5.12 6.67 8.62
CA ALA A 164 -4.30 7.38 9.61
C ALA A 164 -3.92 8.79 9.16
N VAL A 165 -3.71 9.00 7.86
CA VAL A 165 -3.35 10.32 7.30
C VAL A 165 -4.52 11.29 7.45
N ASP A 166 -5.72 10.87 7.07
CA ASP A 166 -6.92 11.70 7.14
C ASP A 166 -7.23 12.07 8.60
N LEU A 167 -7.11 11.12 9.52
CA LEU A 167 -7.34 11.36 10.94
C LEU A 167 -6.30 12.34 11.52
N LEU A 168 -5.03 12.22 11.13
CA LEU A 168 -3.99 13.17 11.55
C LEU A 168 -4.26 14.57 10.98
N GLN A 169 -4.71 14.66 9.74
CA GLN A 169 -5.05 15.93 9.12
C GLN A 169 -6.23 16.59 9.83
N LEU A 170 -7.29 15.84 10.14
CA LEU A 170 -8.43 16.32 10.91
C LEU A 170 -8.00 16.86 12.29
N PHE A 171 -7.07 16.17 12.97
CA PHE A 171 -6.54 16.65 14.26
C PHE A 171 -5.77 17.96 14.12
N LYS A 172 -4.99 18.13 13.03
CA LYS A 172 -4.28 19.39 12.76
C LYS A 172 -5.22 20.54 12.45
N GLU A 173 -6.21 20.31 11.61
CA GLU A 173 -7.18 21.32 11.19
C GLU A 173 -8.01 21.84 12.37
N ASN A 174 -8.29 20.97 13.35
CA ASN A 174 -9.06 21.33 14.54
C ASN A 174 -8.19 21.63 15.78
N ASN A 175 -6.86 21.72 15.66
CA ASN A 175 -5.93 21.95 16.77
C ASN A 175 -6.07 20.95 17.93
N LEU A 176 -6.34 19.69 17.63
CA LEU A 176 -6.55 18.62 18.59
C LEU A 176 -5.28 17.82 18.93
N GLU A 177 -4.12 18.16 18.34
CA GLU A 177 -2.87 17.39 18.49
C GLU A 177 -2.40 17.30 19.94
N GLU A 178 -2.59 18.33 20.75
CA GLU A 178 -2.19 18.33 22.18
C GLU A 178 -3.16 17.50 23.03
N VAL A 179 -4.46 17.51 22.68
CA VAL A 179 -5.50 16.77 23.38
C VAL A 179 -5.35 15.26 23.17
N PHE A 180 -5.08 14.83 21.94
CA PHE A 180 -4.90 13.44 21.54
C PHE A 180 -3.42 13.08 21.31
N SER A 181 -2.53 13.53 22.18
CA SER A 181 -1.08 13.46 21.96
C SER A 181 -0.52 12.05 21.80
N GLU A 182 -1.08 11.05 22.50
CA GLU A 182 -0.67 9.65 22.38
C GLU A 182 -1.16 9.06 21.06
N THR A 183 -2.41 9.36 20.68
CA THR A 183 -2.97 8.95 19.39
C THR A 183 -2.22 9.59 18.23
N VAL A 184 -1.86 10.88 18.34
CA VAL A 184 -1.02 11.56 17.33
C VAL A 184 0.35 10.91 17.21
N THR A 185 0.94 10.51 18.32
CA THR A 185 2.22 9.78 18.32
C THR A 185 2.07 8.43 17.63
N LEU A 186 1.00 7.69 17.92
CA LEU A 186 0.69 6.42 17.24
C LEU A 186 0.45 6.64 15.75
N LEU A 187 -0.33 7.65 15.36
CA LEU A 187 -0.56 8.01 13.96
C LEU A 187 0.76 8.30 13.23
N LYS A 188 1.64 9.10 13.83
CA LYS A 188 2.96 9.41 13.26
C LYS A 188 3.80 8.14 13.06
N ILE A 189 3.80 7.21 14.02
CA ILE A 189 4.48 5.91 13.89
C ILE A 189 3.91 5.11 12.71
N LEU A 190 2.59 5.00 12.62
CA LEU A 190 1.93 4.21 11.57
C LEU A 190 2.14 4.81 10.17
N ILE A 191 2.12 6.13 10.04
CA ILE A 191 2.32 6.83 8.76
C ILE A 191 3.78 6.75 8.31
N THR A 192 4.74 6.83 9.24
CA THR A 192 6.16 6.80 8.89
C THR A 192 6.73 5.40 8.71
N THR A 193 6.01 4.36 9.16
CA THR A 193 6.43 2.97 8.97
C THR A 193 6.28 2.57 7.50
N PRO A 194 7.38 2.25 6.79
CA PRO A 194 7.30 1.88 5.38
C PRO A 194 6.61 0.53 5.21
N MET A 195 5.50 0.52 4.48
CA MET A 195 4.65 -0.67 4.30
C MET A 195 4.95 -1.42 3.01
N THR A 196 5.52 -0.76 2.03
CA THR A 196 5.86 -1.35 0.72
C THR A 196 7.22 -0.86 0.25
N THR A 197 7.84 -1.62 -0.67
CA THR A 197 9.07 -1.21 -1.36
C THR A 197 8.79 -0.33 -2.57
N ALA A 198 7.53 -0.06 -2.90
CA ALA A 198 7.14 0.65 -4.11
C ALA A 198 7.76 2.05 -4.22
N GLU A 199 7.83 2.79 -3.11
CA GLU A 199 8.49 4.10 -3.10
C GLU A 199 10.01 3.98 -3.28
N ALA A 200 10.64 3.01 -2.61
CA ALA A 200 12.06 2.73 -2.80
C ALA A 200 12.37 2.34 -4.25
N GLU A 201 11.54 1.52 -4.88
CA GLU A 201 11.67 1.12 -6.29
C GLU A 201 11.54 2.32 -7.23
N ARG A 202 10.60 3.23 -6.97
CA ARG A 202 10.47 4.51 -7.70
C ARG A 202 11.72 5.38 -7.54
N CYS A 203 12.25 5.46 -6.33
CA CYS A 203 13.50 6.17 -6.05
C CYS A 203 14.68 5.55 -6.80
N PHE A 204 14.82 4.23 -6.81
CA PHE A 204 15.84 3.53 -7.59
C PHE A 204 15.67 3.72 -9.11
N SER A 205 14.45 3.71 -9.62
CA SER A 205 14.18 4.01 -11.03
C SER A 205 14.58 5.44 -11.39
N THR A 206 14.31 6.40 -10.51
CA THR A 206 14.77 7.78 -10.66
C THR A 206 16.29 7.89 -10.61
N LEU A 207 16.92 7.18 -9.68
CA LEU A 207 18.38 7.14 -9.56
C LEU A 207 19.05 6.59 -10.84
N LYS A 208 18.50 5.54 -11.46
CA LYS A 208 18.96 5.01 -12.76
C LYS A 208 18.88 6.07 -13.87
N ARG A 209 17.84 6.92 -13.89
CA ARG A 209 17.69 8.01 -14.87
C ARG A 209 18.69 9.14 -14.63
N VAL A 210 18.99 9.45 -13.38
CA VAL A 210 19.99 10.49 -13.00
C VAL A 210 21.41 10.00 -13.27
N LYS A 211 21.67 8.72 -12.91
CA LYS A 211 22.98 8.07 -13.05
C LYS A 211 23.02 7.23 -14.33
N THR A 212 23.25 7.88 -15.45
CA THR A 212 23.40 7.20 -16.76
C THR A 212 24.86 6.85 -17.01
N PHE A 213 25.13 5.97 -18.01
CA PHE A 213 26.49 5.61 -18.43
C PHE A 213 27.36 6.85 -18.72
N LEU A 214 26.78 7.87 -19.36
CA LEU A 214 27.47 9.12 -19.68
C LEU A 214 27.66 10.07 -18.48
N ARG A 215 26.99 9.81 -17.35
CA ARG A 215 27.05 10.62 -16.12
C ARG A 215 27.52 9.81 -14.93
N ASN A 216 28.43 8.88 -15.16
CA ASN A 216 28.86 7.92 -14.14
C ASN A 216 29.78 8.54 -13.07
N SER A 217 30.52 9.62 -13.42
CA SER A 217 31.45 10.32 -12.52
C SER A 217 30.81 11.57 -11.90
N MET A 218 29.84 11.36 -11.04
CA MET A 218 29.16 12.46 -10.34
C MET A 218 29.55 12.42 -8.85
N THR A 219 29.82 13.60 -8.26
CA THR A 219 30.04 13.69 -6.81
C THR A 219 28.75 13.32 -6.05
N GLN A 220 28.91 12.76 -4.85
CA GLN A 220 27.77 12.35 -4.02
C GLN A 220 26.82 13.52 -3.72
N GLU A 221 27.35 14.72 -3.45
CA GLU A 221 26.53 15.93 -3.19
C GLU A 221 25.67 16.28 -4.41
N ARG A 222 26.23 16.24 -5.61
CA ARG A 222 25.46 16.52 -6.83
C ARG A 222 24.42 15.46 -7.11
N LEU A 223 24.75 14.18 -6.86
CA LEU A 223 23.81 13.07 -6.99
C LEU A 223 22.62 13.26 -6.02
N ASN A 224 22.90 13.58 -4.76
CA ASN A 224 21.87 13.81 -3.75
C ASN A 224 20.96 14.98 -4.14
N ALA A 225 21.54 16.11 -4.58
CA ALA A 225 20.76 17.27 -5.00
C ALA A 225 19.81 16.96 -6.17
N LEU A 226 20.32 16.26 -7.20
CA LEU A 226 19.51 15.86 -8.36
C LEU A 226 18.44 14.83 -8.00
N ALA A 227 18.77 13.87 -7.13
CA ALA A 227 17.84 12.89 -6.64
C ALA A 227 16.70 13.56 -5.85
N MET A 228 17.02 14.46 -4.92
CA MET A 228 16.03 15.22 -4.14
C MET A 228 15.10 16.05 -5.05
N LEU A 229 15.63 16.80 -5.99
CA LEU A 229 14.81 17.58 -6.94
C LEU A 229 13.88 16.70 -7.78
N SER A 230 14.30 15.49 -8.11
CA SER A 230 13.52 14.57 -8.93
C SER A 230 12.48 13.79 -8.12
N MET A 231 12.80 13.39 -6.89
CA MET A 231 11.91 12.64 -6.01
C MET A 231 10.85 13.55 -5.40
N GLU A 232 11.28 14.73 -4.90
CA GLU A 232 10.43 15.70 -4.23
C GLU A 232 9.90 16.78 -5.18
N LYS A 233 9.70 16.41 -6.45
CA LYS A 233 9.26 17.36 -7.49
C LYS A 233 7.99 18.12 -7.09
N ARG A 234 7.04 17.47 -6.43
CA ARG A 234 5.80 18.09 -5.97
C ARG A 234 6.08 19.19 -4.95
N MET A 235 6.84 18.88 -3.89
CA MET A 235 7.25 19.85 -2.88
C MET A 235 8.00 21.03 -3.50
N VAL A 236 8.90 20.77 -4.45
CA VAL A 236 9.65 21.83 -5.16
C VAL A 236 8.73 22.75 -5.95
N THR A 237 7.70 22.21 -6.61
CA THR A 237 6.73 23.02 -7.38
C THR A 237 5.77 23.81 -6.50
N GLU A 238 5.54 23.40 -5.26
CA GLU A 238 4.69 24.08 -4.29
C GLU A 238 5.42 25.25 -3.56
N ILE A 239 6.76 25.34 -3.68
CA ILE A 239 7.52 26.45 -3.09
C ILE A 239 7.26 27.73 -3.91
N ILE A 240 6.66 28.72 -3.26
CA ILE A 240 6.39 30.02 -3.86
C ILE A 240 7.71 30.66 -4.29
N ASP A 241 7.76 31.15 -5.53
CA ASP A 241 8.92 31.84 -6.13
C ASP A 241 10.21 30.99 -6.14
N PHE A 242 10.08 29.64 -6.21
CA PHE A 242 11.23 28.72 -6.19
C PHE A 242 12.30 29.12 -7.23
N ASN A 243 11.90 29.36 -8.47
CA ASN A 243 12.84 29.72 -9.54
C ASN A 243 13.55 31.02 -9.25
N GLN A 244 12.84 32.05 -8.77
CA GLN A 244 13.41 33.35 -8.42
C GLN A 244 14.44 33.19 -7.29
N LYS A 245 14.09 32.47 -6.22
CA LYS A 245 15.00 32.19 -5.09
C LYS A 245 16.24 31.42 -5.54
N VAL A 246 16.10 30.46 -6.45
CA VAL A 246 17.24 29.70 -7.00
C VAL A 246 18.14 30.61 -7.82
N ILE A 247 17.58 31.49 -8.68
CA ILE A 247 18.34 32.44 -9.50
C ILE A 247 19.10 33.43 -8.61
N GLU A 248 18.47 34.00 -7.61
CA GLU A 248 19.10 34.92 -6.67
C GLU A 248 20.24 34.25 -5.89
N LYS A 249 19.98 33.02 -5.37
CA LYS A 249 21.00 32.21 -4.68
C LYS A 249 22.16 31.89 -5.59
N PHE A 250 21.88 31.52 -6.85
CA PHE A 250 22.89 31.20 -7.84
C PHE A 250 23.72 32.46 -8.23
N ALA A 251 23.12 33.61 -8.34
CA ALA A 251 23.78 34.87 -8.67
C ALA A 251 24.68 35.35 -7.52
N SER A 252 24.26 35.13 -6.27
CA SER A 252 24.99 35.64 -5.09
C SER A 252 26.20 34.78 -4.70
N GLN A 253 26.29 33.51 -5.12
CA GLN A 253 27.32 32.58 -4.68
C GLN A 253 28.71 32.76 -5.28
N LYS A 254 28.86 33.39 -6.43
CA LYS A 254 30.17 33.62 -7.10
C LYS A 254 30.12 34.87 -7.99
N GLN A 255 31.22 35.65 -8.01
CA GLN A 255 31.44 36.62 -9.10
C GLN A 255 31.53 35.86 -10.41
N ARG A 256 30.56 36.09 -11.30
CA ARG A 256 30.47 35.42 -12.61
C ARG A 256 30.88 36.39 -13.71
N ARG A 257 31.48 35.87 -14.81
CA ARG A 257 31.87 36.66 -15.96
C ARG A 257 30.67 37.30 -16.68
N ALA A 258 29.48 36.74 -16.56
CA ALA A 258 28.26 37.32 -17.11
C ALA A 258 27.44 37.94 -15.96
N LYS A 259 27.05 39.21 -16.10
CA LYS A 259 26.07 39.88 -15.25
C LYS A 259 24.70 39.33 -15.64
N LEU A 260 24.17 38.43 -14.83
CA LEU A 260 22.81 37.91 -15.01
C LEU A 260 21.84 38.99 -14.47
N ILE A 261 21.35 39.84 -15.35
CA ILE A 261 20.28 40.80 -15.02
C ILE A 261 18.98 40.13 -15.43
N PHE A 262 18.25 39.61 -14.48
CA PHE A 262 16.86 39.19 -14.70
C PHE A 262 15.96 40.34 -14.27
N LYS A 263 15.22 40.87 -15.22
CA LYS A 263 14.13 41.82 -14.97
C LYS A 263 12.82 41.08 -14.80
#